data_b7fa2e0441e242b263099d8f67d3c2fe
#
_entry.id   b7fa2e0441e242b263099d8f67d3c2fe
#
_cell.length_a   1.000
_cell.length_b   1.000
_cell.length_c   1.000
_cell.angle_alpha   90.00
_cell.angle_beta   90.00
_cell.angle_gamma   90.00
#
_symmetry.space_group_name_H-M   'P 1'
#
loop_
_entity.id
_entity.type
_entity.pdbx_description
1 polymer ?
#
loop_
_entity_poly.entity_id
_entity_poly.type
_entity_poly.pdbx_seq_one_letter_code
_entity_poly.pdbx_strand_id
1 'polypeptide(L)'
;MERSDYGFNLLEAPLIADRILRNYKRDRSYFEHYSPKFDNDFLTSFEEKVDTLTHLTPLQTLENEIAKKDEKIQILISHFRPLLNVTEDLLRRGAEELNLPVANFSLIELRESLNHKCVWEIQKNCRKMVHELEPHIEELLDKGFILRILNDFQVLMAKLKNAEWELAVARHQHDMMADEYLLIDNQLKGFVETIIQSTPEVFGENDTDKMEEYSFEKLMVQDQFMRGERQ
;
A
#
# COMPACT_ATOMS: atom_id res chain seq x y z
N MET A 1 11.73 -2.84 -19.89
CA MET A 1 11.02 -1.62 -19.48
C MET A 1 11.65 -0.49 -20.27
N GLU A 2 11.10 -0.21 -21.46
CA GLU A 2 11.57 0.87 -22.34
C GLU A 2 11.23 2.20 -21.66
N ARG A 3 12.25 3.01 -21.39
CA ARG A 3 12.05 4.41 -21.00
C ARG A 3 11.41 5.09 -22.20
N SER A 4 10.18 5.61 -22.06
CA SER A 4 9.69 6.62 -22.98
C SER A 4 10.69 7.78 -22.95
N ASP A 5 11.00 8.36 -24.10
CA ASP A 5 11.96 9.48 -24.23
C ASP A 5 11.56 10.72 -23.38
N TYR A 6 10.34 10.73 -22.86
CA TYR A 6 9.82 11.72 -21.92
C TYR A 6 9.65 11.06 -20.54
N GLY A 7 10.69 11.10 -19.70
CA GLY A 7 10.73 10.47 -18.39
C GLY A 7 9.85 11.15 -17.34
N PHE A 8 8.53 11.04 -17.47
CA PHE A 8 7.58 11.47 -16.43
C PHE A 8 7.76 10.65 -15.16
N ASN A 9 7.94 11.31 -14.02
CA ASN A 9 7.69 10.70 -12.73
C ASN A 9 6.18 10.67 -12.47
N LEU A 10 5.67 9.60 -11.85
CA LEU A 10 4.26 9.45 -11.44
C LEU A 10 3.69 10.65 -10.67
N LEU A 11 4.54 11.43 -10.00
CA LEU A 11 4.17 12.63 -9.25
C LEU A 11 4.05 13.90 -10.12
N GLU A 12 4.63 13.91 -11.32
CA GLU A 12 4.71 15.07 -12.22
C GLU A 12 3.67 15.01 -13.34
N ALA A 13 3.27 13.80 -13.73
CA ALA A 13 2.32 13.57 -14.82
C ALA A 13 0.98 14.33 -14.66
N PRO A 14 0.33 14.38 -13.48
CA PRO A 14 -0.93 15.11 -13.30
C PRO A 14 -0.80 16.61 -13.57
N LEU A 15 0.28 17.21 -13.10
CA LEU A 15 0.52 18.67 -13.23
C LEU A 15 0.82 19.06 -14.66
N ILE A 16 1.62 18.24 -15.35
CA ILE A 16 1.96 18.45 -16.76
C ILE A 16 0.71 18.27 -17.62
N ALA A 17 -0.06 17.21 -17.38
CA ALA A 17 -1.28 16.92 -18.10
C ALA A 17 -2.32 18.04 -17.94
N ASP A 18 -2.56 18.54 -16.71
CA ASP A 18 -3.48 19.66 -16.44
C ASP A 18 -3.03 20.93 -17.15
N ARG A 19 -1.73 21.19 -17.20
CA ARG A 19 -1.19 22.37 -17.89
C ARG A 19 -1.32 22.27 -19.38
N ILE A 20 -0.94 21.15 -19.98
CA ILE A 20 -1.11 20.88 -21.41
C ILE A 20 -2.60 20.97 -21.78
N LEU A 21 -3.48 20.42 -20.96
CA LEU A 21 -4.93 20.52 -21.16
C LEU A 21 -5.41 21.95 -21.20
N ARG A 22 -4.93 22.84 -20.27
CA ARG A 22 -5.27 24.28 -20.27
C ARG A 22 -4.77 24.98 -21.53
N ASN A 23 -3.53 24.73 -21.92
CA ASN A 23 -2.98 25.32 -23.15
C ASN A 23 -3.75 24.83 -24.38
N TYR A 24 -4.02 23.53 -24.46
CA TYR A 24 -4.80 22.93 -25.55
C TYR A 24 -6.22 23.54 -25.63
N LYS A 25 -6.93 23.71 -24.51
CA LYS A 25 -8.26 24.37 -24.48
C LYS A 25 -8.21 25.78 -25.05
N ARG A 26 -7.20 26.56 -24.68
CA ARG A 26 -7.02 27.94 -25.18
C ARG A 26 -6.75 27.96 -26.68
N ASP A 27 -5.94 27.07 -27.15
CA ASP A 27 -5.45 27.03 -28.53
C ASP A 27 -6.18 26.02 -29.41
N ARG A 28 -7.30 25.46 -28.94
CA ARG A 28 -8.06 24.36 -29.54
C ARG A 28 -8.38 24.56 -31.02
N SER A 29 -8.79 25.77 -31.42
CA SER A 29 -9.14 26.06 -32.81
C SER A 29 -8.01 25.82 -33.81
N TYR A 30 -6.75 25.98 -33.39
CA TYR A 30 -5.59 25.70 -34.23
C TYR A 30 -5.40 24.21 -34.44
N PHE A 31 -5.56 23.41 -33.37
CA PHE A 31 -5.45 21.95 -33.43
C PHE A 31 -6.60 21.32 -34.24
N GLU A 32 -7.84 21.79 -34.07
CA GLU A 32 -8.98 21.32 -34.85
C GLU A 32 -8.82 21.63 -36.34
N HIS A 33 -8.26 22.80 -36.66
CA HIS A 33 -7.97 23.16 -38.06
C HIS A 33 -6.88 22.27 -38.68
N TYR A 34 -5.88 21.91 -37.88
CA TYR A 34 -4.77 21.05 -38.32
C TYR A 34 -5.23 19.60 -38.55
N SER A 35 -6.03 19.02 -37.65
CA SER A 35 -6.44 17.64 -37.81
C SER A 35 -7.78 17.32 -37.11
N PRO A 36 -8.68 16.58 -37.78
CA PRO A 36 -9.98 16.16 -37.19
C PRO A 36 -9.82 15.26 -35.94
N LYS A 37 -8.64 14.69 -35.66
CA LYS A 37 -8.41 13.90 -34.46
C LYS A 37 -8.53 14.73 -33.17
N PHE A 38 -8.36 16.05 -33.24
CA PHE A 38 -8.48 16.97 -32.11
C PHE A 38 -9.91 17.49 -31.93
N ASP A 39 -10.87 16.62 -32.05
CA ASP A 39 -12.30 16.89 -31.93
C ASP A 39 -12.75 17.06 -30.47
N ASN A 40 -14.07 17.14 -30.29
CA ASN A 40 -14.66 17.27 -28.97
C ASN A 40 -14.48 16.03 -28.10
N ASP A 41 -14.47 14.83 -28.71
CA ASP A 41 -14.29 13.57 -27.99
C ASP A 41 -12.88 13.44 -27.45
N PHE A 42 -11.87 13.88 -28.21
CA PHE A 42 -10.49 13.96 -27.72
C PHE A 42 -10.37 14.87 -26.48
N LEU A 43 -10.96 16.07 -26.53
CA LEU A 43 -10.94 16.99 -25.41
C LEU A 43 -11.64 16.38 -24.19
N THR A 44 -12.86 15.89 -24.36
CA THR A 44 -13.66 15.32 -23.26
C THR A 44 -12.93 14.13 -22.62
N SER A 45 -12.36 13.24 -23.43
CA SER A 45 -11.60 12.09 -22.94
C SER A 45 -10.35 12.53 -22.15
N PHE A 46 -9.64 13.57 -22.60
CA PHE A 46 -8.48 14.08 -21.89
C PHE A 46 -8.89 14.71 -20.56
N GLU A 47 -9.96 15.54 -20.54
CA GLU A 47 -10.52 16.14 -19.31
C GLU A 47 -10.91 15.08 -18.28
N GLU A 48 -11.64 14.06 -18.69
CA GLU A 48 -12.07 12.96 -17.82
C GLU A 48 -10.88 12.24 -17.16
N LYS A 49 -9.78 12.03 -17.90
CA LYS A 49 -8.58 11.38 -17.34
C LYS A 49 -7.84 12.27 -16.34
N VAL A 50 -7.71 13.56 -16.62
CA VAL A 50 -7.12 14.52 -15.67
C VAL A 50 -7.96 14.60 -14.41
N ASP A 51 -9.28 14.68 -14.54
CA ASP A 51 -10.22 14.73 -13.41
C ASP A 51 -10.17 13.43 -12.59
N THR A 52 -10.21 12.28 -13.24
CA THR A 52 -10.10 10.97 -12.57
C THR A 52 -8.82 10.89 -11.76
N LEU A 53 -7.66 11.24 -12.34
CA LEU A 53 -6.38 11.18 -11.61
C LEU A 53 -6.35 12.11 -10.39
N THR A 54 -6.99 13.28 -10.50
CA THR A 54 -7.08 14.26 -9.41
C THR A 54 -7.92 13.76 -8.23
N HIS A 55 -8.92 12.90 -8.50
CA HIS A 55 -9.83 12.37 -7.48
C HIS A 55 -9.40 11.00 -6.92
N LEU A 56 -8.38 10.35 -7.48
CA LEU A 56 -7.85 9.11 -6.91
C LEU A 56 -7.28 9.33 -5.51
N THR A 57 -7.50 8.36 -4.63
CA THR A 57 -6.88 8.37 -3.30
C THR A 57 -5.35 8.31 -3.44
N PRO A 58 -4.60 9.26 -2.88
CA PRO A 58 -3.15 9.23 -2.98
C PRO A 58 -2.55 7.91 -2.47
N LEU A 59 -1.66 7.28 -3.25
CA LEU A 59 -0.99 6.02 -2.86
C LEU A 59 -0.29 6.12 -1.51
N GLN A 60 0.30 7.29 -1.20
CA GLN A 60 0.91 7.57 0.10
C GLN A 60 -0.07 7.41 1.28
N THR A 61 -1.36 7.71 1.08
CA THR A 61 -2.39 7.51 2.12
C THR A 61 -2.58 6.02 2.39
N LEU A 62 -2.65 5.20 1.34
CA LEU A 62 -2.79 3.75 1.44
C LEU A 62 -1.53 3.10 2.04
N GLU A 63 -0.33 3.55 1.67
CA GLU A 63 0.93 3.11 2.28
C GLU A 63 0.96 3.40 3.79
N ASN A 64 0.51 4.58 4.21
CA ASN A 64 0.42 4.94 5.62
C ASN A 64 -0.60 4.07 6.38
N GLU A 65 -1.70 3.68 5.73
CA GLU A 65 -2.67 2.75 6.31
C GLU A 65 -2.08 1.34 6.46
N ILE A 66 -1.36 0.85 5.46
CA ILE A 66 -0.64 -0.43 5.51
C ILE A 66 0.36 -0.43 6.67
N ALA A 67 1.17 0.64 6.80
CA ALA A 67 2.14 0.76 7.87
C ALA A 67 1.49 0.71 9.26
N LYS A 68 0.36 1.41 9.47
CA LYS A 68 -0.40 1.37 10.74
C LYS A 68 -0.96 -0.02 11.05
N LYS A 69 -1.42 -0.75 10.03
CA LYS A 69 -1.94 -2.11 10.22
C LYS A 69 -0.82 -3.10 10.51
N ASP A 70 0.33 -2.94 9.90
CA ASP A 70 1.52 -3.75 10.21
C ASP A 70 2.01 -3.49 11.63
N GLU A 71 2.08 -2.23 12.07
CA GLU A 71 2.40 -1.85 13.46
C GLU A 71 1.44 -2.50 14.46
N LYS A 72 0.12 -2.50 14.18
CA LYS A 72 -0.89 -3.19 14.99
C LYS A 72 -0.57 -4.68 15.16
N ILE A 73 -0.14 -5.36 14.11
CA ILE A 73 0.28 -6.76 14.15
C ILE A 73 1.51 -6.92 15.05
N GLN A 74 2.53 -6.06 14.94
CA GLN A 74 3.72 -6.11 15.78
C GLN A 74 3.39 -5.91 17.26
N ILE A 75 2.48 -5.00 17.58
CA ILE A 75 1.97 -4.79 18.96
C ILE A 75 1.27 -6.07 19.46
N LEU A 76 0.39 -6.68 18.67
CA LEU A 76 -0.28 -7.92 19.05
C LEU A 76 0.71 -9.07 19.29
N ILE A 77 1.70 -9.23 18.43
CA ILE A 77 2.78 -10.22 18.61
C ILE A 77 3.53 -9.98 19.95
N SER A 78 3.79 -8.73 20.30
CA SER A 78 4.47 -8.39 21.56
C SER A 78 3.69 -8.84 22.78
N HIS A 79 2.35 -8.89 22.73
CA HIS A 79 1.51 -9.34 23.84
C HIS A 79 1.56 -10.85 24.09
N PHE A 80 1.96 -11.65 23.10
CA PHE A 80 2.14 -13.09 23.31
C PHE A 80 3.33 -13.42 24.24
N ARG A 81 4.40 -12.61 24.21
CA ARG A 81 5.62 -12.91 24.98
C ARG A 81 5.39 -12.97 26.50
N PRO A 82 4.79 -11.95 27.15
CA PRO A 82 4.53 -12.01 28.58
C PRO A 82 3.57 -13.15 28.94
N LEU A 83 2.58 -13.40 28.07
CA LEU A 83 1.64 -14.50 28.28
C LEU A 83 2.34 -15.87 28.21
N LEU A 84 3.23 -16.05 27.24
CA LEU A 84 4.04 -17.26 27.10
C LEU A 84 4.97 -17.46 28.32
N ASN A 85 5.63 -16.40 28.80
CA ASN A 85 6.50 -16.50 29.97
C ASN A 85 5.73 -16.94 31.23
N VAL A 86 4.54 -16.35 31.46
CA VAL A 86 3.68 -16.77 32.58
C VAL A 86 3.24 -18.21 32.44
N THR A 87 2.91 -18.64 31.21
CA THR A 87 2.54 -20.03 30.92
C THR A 87 3.67 -21.00 31.23
N GLU A 88 4.89 -20.70 30.76
CA GLU A 88 6.08 -21.52 31.04
C GLU A 88 6.35 -21.65 32.54
N ASP A 89 6.24 -20.55 33.29
CA ASP A 89 6.49 -20.56 34.74
C ASP A 89 5.45 -21.41 35.49
N LEU A 90 4.19 -21.33 35.10
CA LEU A 90 3.12 -22.13 35.70
C LEU A 90 3.23 -23.61 35.34
N LEU A 91 3.51 -23.89 34.06
CA LEU A 91 3.71 -25.26 33.59
C LEU A 91 4.92 -25.91 34.23
N ARG A 92 6.03 -25.20 34.39
CA ARG A 92 7.23 -25.72 35.04
C ARG A 92 6.91 -26.16 36.46
N ARG A 93 6.19 -25.37 37.26
CA ARG A 93 5.80 -25.72 38.61
C ARG A 93 4.84 -26.91 38.67
N GLY A 94 3.78 -26.89 37.84
CA GLY A 94 2.77 -27.97 37.83
C GLY A 94 3.32 -29.26 37.21
N ALA A 95 4.09 -29.19 36.15
CA ALA A 95 4.63 -30.34 35.46
C ALA A 95 5.72 -31.06 36.25
N GLU A 96 6.56 -30.37 37.06
CA GLU A 96 7.51 -31.02 37.97
C GLU A 96 6.80 -31.93 38.96
N GLU A 97 5.67 -31.49 39.54
CA GLU A 97 4.88 -32.31 40.48
C GLU A 97 4.14 -33.46 39.80
N LEU A 98 3.73 -33.30 38.53
CA LEU A 98 2.99 -34.31 37.77
C LEU A 98 3.93 -35.22 36.95
N ASN A 99 5.26 -34.97 37.00
CA ASN A 99 6.26 -35.66 36.18
C ASN A 99 6.00 -35.57 34.67
N LEU A 100 5.41 -34.45 34.23
CA LEU A 100 5.14 -34.15 32.83
C LEU A 100 6.34 -33.44 32.17
N PRO A 101 6.82 -33.88 31.02
CA PRO A 101 7.91 -33.20 30.32
C PRO A 101 7.40 -31.89 29.71
N VAL A 102 7.84 -30.72 30.25
CA VAL A 102 7.46 -29.38 29.76
C VAL A 102 7.81 -29.17 28.27
N ALA A 103 8.83 -29.89 27.79
CA ALA A 103 9.23 -29.87 26.37
C ALA A 103 8.14 -30.38 25.41
N ASN A 104 7.12 -31.10 25.91
CA ASN A 104 6.04 -31.64 25.08
C ASN A 104 4.96 -30.61 24.71
N PHE A 105 4.99 -29.37 25.21
CA PHE A 105 3.93 -28.39 25.03
C PHE A 105 4.21 -27.31 23.98
N SER A 106 5.05 -27.60 22.99
CA SER A 106 5.36 -26.68 21.86
C SER A 106 5.67 -25.21 22.24
N LEU A 107 6.16 -24.97 23.46
CA LEU A 107 6.48 -23.64 23.97
C LEU A 107 7.70 -23.04 23.27
N ILE A 108 8.70 -23.90 22.95
CA ILE A 108 9.93 -23.49 22.26
C ILE A 108 9.60 -23.04 20.84
N GLU A 109 8.82 -23.83 20.11
CA GLU A 109 8.41 -23.53 18.72
C GLU A 109 7.55 -22.23 18.67
N LEU A 110 6.69 -22.02 19.68
CA LEU A 110 5.94 -20.78 19.79
C LEU A 110 6.87 -19.58 20.05
N ARG A 111 7.86 -19.72 20.93
CA ARG A 111 8.86 -18.68 21.22
C ARG A 111 9.68 -18.34 19.97
N GLU A 112 10.12 -19.31 19.22
CA GLU A 112 10.84 -19.12 17.95
C GLU A 112 9.97 -18.39 16.91
N SER A 113 8.71 -18.79 16.75
CA SER A 113 7.76 -18.11 15.87
C SER A 113 7.56 -16.63 16.24
N LEU A 114 7.50 -16.32 17.55
CA LEU A 114 7.40 -14.96 18.05
C LEU A 114 8.67 -14.14 17.78
N ASN A 115 9.85 -14.79 17.78
CA ASN A 115 11.11 -14.14 17.43
C ASN A 115 11.19 -13.82 15.94
N HIS A 116 10.74 -14.74 15.09
CA HIS A 116 10.69 -14.56 13.64
C HIS A 116 9.50 -13.69 13.20
N LYS A 117 8.55 -13.38 14.10
CA LYS A 117 7.34 -12.58 13.83
C LYS A 117 6.50 -13.14 12.67
N CYS A 118 6.53 -14.43 12.47
CA CYS A 118 5.76 -15.11 11.45
C CYS A 118 4.35 -15.42 11.97
N VAL A 119 3.35 -14.63 11.54
CA VAL A 119 1.96 -14.71 12.01
C VAL A 119 1.40 -16.12 11.86
N TRP A 120 1.60 -16.77 10.71
CA TRP A 120 1.11 -18.11 10.46
C TRP A 120 1.72 -19.16 11.43
N GLU A 121 3.03 -19.10 11.68
CA GLU A 121 3.70 -20.00 12.61
C GLU A 121 3.25 -19.76 14.05
N ILE A 122 3.09 -18.49 14.45
CA ILE A 122 2.56 -18.13 15.77
C ILE A 122 1.18 -18.75 15.97
N GLN A 123 0.27 -18.61 15.02
CA GLN A 123 -1.08 -19.18 15.09
C GLN A 123 -1.04 -20.70 15.12
N LYS A 124 -0.19 -21.33 14.30
CA LYS A 124 -0.03 -22.78 14.24
C LYS A 124 0.49 -23.33 15.56
N ASN A 125 1.59 -22.78 16.07
CA ASN A 125 2.27 -23.28 17.26
C ASN A 125 1.47 -22.97 18.53
N CYS A 126 0.75 -21.84 18.56
CA CYS A 126 -0.16 -21.51 19.65
C CYS A 126 -1.34 -22.51 19.72
N ARG A 127 -1.95 -22.86 18.59
CA ARG A 127 -3.02 -23.90 18.56
C ARG A 127 -2.49 -25.26 18.99
N LYS A 128 -1.27 -25.62 18.54
CA LYS A 128 -0.62 -26.87 18.91
C LYS A 128 -0.38 -26.93 20.42
N MET A 129 0.17 -25.86 21.01
CA MET A 129 0.36 -25.72 22.45
C MET A 129 -0.96 -25.89 23.24
N VAL A 130 -2.01 -25.18 22.83
CA VAL A 130 -3.33 -25.29 23.49
C VAL A 130 -3.85 -26.73 23.42
N HIS A 131 -3.79 -27.37 22.27
CA HIS A 131 -4.24 -28.74 22.08
C HIS A 131 -3.45 -29.77 22.92
N GLU A 132 -2.13 -29.57 23.04
CA GLU A 132 -1.25 -30.41 23.85
C GLU A 132 -1.51 -30.25 25.36
N LEU A 133 -1.99 -29.09 25.80
CA LEU A 133 -2.35 -28.81 27.18
C LEU A 133 -3.74 -29.32 27.55
N GLU A 134 -4.67 -29.40 26.61
CA GLU A 134 -6.07 -29.83 26.87
C GLU A 134 -6.21 -31.12 27.68
N PRO A 135 -5.47 -32.21 27.40
CA PRO A 135 -5.59 -33.45 28.16
C PRO A 135 -5.13 -33.36 29.63
N HIS A 136 -4.32 -32.37 29.96
CA HIS A 136 -3.69 -32.19 31.27
C HIS A 136 -4.28 -31.06 32.08
N ILE A 137 -5.33 -30.37 31.56
CA ILE A 137 -5.88 -29.16 32.17
C ILE A 137 -6.36 -29.40 33.60
N GLU A 138 -7.13 -30.46 33.85
CA GLU A 138 -7.68 -30.73 35.18
C GLU A 138 -6.56 -30.90 36.21
N GLU A 139 -5.54 -31.70 35.88
CA GLU A 139 -4.41 -31.98 36.77
C GLU A 139 -3.57 -30.69 37.01
N LEU A 140 -3.37 -29.87 35.94
CA LEU A 140 -2.63 -28.62 36.04
C LEU A 140 -3.37 -27.56 36.83
N LEU A 141 -4.71 -27.50 36.77
CA LEU A 141 -5.52 -26.57 37.58
C LEU A 141 -5.37 -26.85 39.09
N ASP A 142 -5.32 -28.09 39.50
CA ASP A 142 -5.07 -28.49 40.90
C ASP A 142 -3.67 -28.06 41.37
N LYS A 143 -2.73 -27.84 40.46
CA LYS A 143 -1.36 -27.35 40.69
C LYS A 143 -1.20 -25.85 40.47
N GLY A 144 -2.31 -25.10 40.33
CA GLY A 144 -2.30 -23.64 40.24
C GLY A 144 -2.18 -23.08 38.83
N PHE A 145 -2.32 -23.90 37.79
CA PHE A 145 -2.47 -23.41 36.41
C PHE A 145 -3.80 -22.64 36.29
N ILE A 146 -3.80 -21.60 35.49
CA ILE A 146 -4.96 -20.70 35.38
C ILE A 146 -5.59 -20.82 33.98
N LEU A 147 -6.80 -21.37 33.90
CA LEU A 147 -7.54 -21.56 32.66
C LEU A 147 -7.70 -20.28 31.83
N ARG A 148 -7.76 -19.13 32.49
CA ARG A 148 -7.82 -17.81 31.84
C ARG A 148 -6.68 -17.58 30.83
N ILE A 149 -5.50 -18.15 31.07
CA ILE A 149 -4.34 -18.02 30.19
C ILE A 149 -4.64 -18.59 28.80
N LEU A 150 -5.27 -19.77 28.73
CA LEU A 150 -5.64 -20.39 27.46
C LEU A 150 -6.66 -19.53 26.69
N ASN A 151 -7.63 -18.96 27.42
CA ASN A 151 -8.57 -18.02 26.83
C ASN A 151 -7.88 -16.76 26.31
N ASP A 152 -6.91 -16.21 27.03
CA ASP A 152 -6.14 -15.04 26.61
C ASP A 152 -5.35 -15.33 25.31
N PHE A 153 -4.74 -16.53 25.17
CA PHE A 153 -4.15 -16.98 23.90
C PHE A 153 -5.16 -17.03 22.76
N GLN A 154 -6.34 -17.62 22.99
CA GLN A 154 -7.39 -17.71 21.97
C GLN A 154 -7.86 -16.31 21.52
N VAL A 155 -8.03 -15.39 22.46
CA VAL A 155 -8.39 -13.98 22.16
C VAL A 155 -7.30 -13.29 21.36
N LEU A 156 -6.03 -13.46 21.73
CA LEU A 156 -4.90 -12.88 20.98
C LEU A 156 -4.79 -13.48 19.58
N MET A 157 -4.96 -14.79 19.42
CA MET A 157 -4.98 -15.43 18.12
C MET A 157 -6.09 -14.89 17.21
N ALA A 158 -7.29 -14.70 17.76
CA ALA A 158 -8.41 -14.14 17.00
C ALA A 158 -8.12 -12.70 16.55
N LYS A 159 -7.57 -11.87 17.46
CA LYS A 159 -7.16 -10.48 17.14
C LYS A 159 -6.07 -10.46 16.08
N LEU A 160 -5.07 -11.33 16.19
CA LEU A 160 -3.95 -11.42 15.24
C LEU A 160 -4.44 -11.83 13.84
N LYS A 161 -5.33 -12.82 13.76
CA LYS A 161 -5.95 -13.25 12.51
C LYS A 161 -6.75 -12.13 11.84
N ASN A 162 -7.53 -11.37 12.62
CA ASN A 162 -8.30 -10.26 12.10
C ASN A 162 -7.38 -9.12 11.59
N ALA A 163 -6.30 -8.80 12.34
CA ALA A 163 -5.35 -7.78 11.92
C ALA A 163 -4.58 -8.18 10.65
N GLU A 164 -4.22 -9.46 10.50
CA GLU A 164 -3.61 -10.00 9.28
C GLU A 164 -4.54 -9.86 8.07
N TRP A 165 -5.82 -10.20 8.25
CA TRP A 165 -6.83 -10.03 7.21
C TRP A 165 -7.02 -8.56 6.82
N GLU A 166 -7.11 -7.63 7.81
CA GLU A 166 -7.20 -6.19 7.56
C GLU A 166 -5.98 -5.67 6.78
N LEU A 167 -4.78 -6.17 7.09
CA LEU A 167 -3.56 -5.83 6.36
C LEU A 167 -3.58 -6.36 4.93
N ALA A 168 -4.02 -7.59 4.73
CA ALA A 168 -4.13 -8.18 3.40
C ALA A 168 -5.13 -7.41 2.51
N VAL A 169 -6.28 -6.99 3.07
CA VAL A 169 -7.26 -6.15 2.36
C VAL A 169 -6.65 -4.79 1.98
N ALA A 170 -5.93 -4.14 2.91
CA ALA A 170 -5.31 -2.85 2.63
C ALA A 170 -4.22 -2.94 1.53
N ARG A 171 -3.42 -4.01 1.53
CA ARG A 171 -2.43 -4.27 0.46
C ARG A 171 -3.11 -4.49 -0.88
N HIS A 172 -4.16 -5.30 -0.90
CA HIS A 172 -4.91 -5.52 -2.15
C HIS A 172 -5.53 -4.23 -2.70
N GLN A 173 -6.09 -3.37 -1.83
CA GLN A 173 -6.60 -2.06 -2.23
C GLN A 173 -5.51 -1.15 -2.78
N HIS A 174 -4.32 -1.15 -2.16
CA HIS A 174 -3.16 -0.42 -2.65
C HIS A 174 -2.75 -0.90 -4.05
N ASP A 175 -2.64 -2.21 -4.24
CA ASP A 175 -2.21 -2.78 -5.52
C ASP A 175 -3.21 -2.47 -6.63
N MET A 176 -4.52 -2.60 -6.38
CA MET A 176 -5.57 -2.22 -7.33
C MET A 176 -5.48 -0.73 -7.70
N MET A 177 -5.27 0.13 -6.71
CA MET A 177 -5.15 1.57 -6.95
C MET A 177 -3.88 1.91 -7.72
N ALA A 178 -2.76 1.24 -7.43
CA ALA A 178 -1.51 1.42 -8.17
C ALA A 178 -1.65 1.04 -9.65
N ASP A 179 -2.37 -0.05 -9.95
CA ASP A 179 -2.66 -0.46 -11.32
C ASP A 179 -3.56 0.59 -12.04
N GLU A 180 -4.56 1.13 -11.35
CA GLU A 180 -5.43 2.18 -11.88
C GLU A 180 -4.65 3.47 -12.16
N TYR A 181 -3.78 3.89 -11.23
CA TYR A 181 -2.87 5.01 -11.44
C TYR A 181 -2.00 4.83 -12.67
N LEU A 182 -1.40 3.65 -12.83
CA LEU A 182 -0.53 3.35 -13.97
C LEU A 182 -1.31 3.39 -15.29
N LEU A 183 -2.53 2.88 -15.32
CA LEU A 183 -3.38 2.90 -16.50
C LEU A 183 -3.71 4.34 -16.93
N ILE A 184 -4.15 5.18 -15.99
CA ILE A 184 -4.52 6.57 -16.27
C ILE A 184 -3.28 7.38 -16.66
N ASP A 185 -2.15 7.20 -15.97
CA ASP A 185 -0.89 7.85 -16.30
C ASP A 185 -0.44 7.56 -17.74
N ASN A 186 -0.52 6.30 -18.17
CA ASN A 186 -0.20 5.92 -19.54
C ASN A 186 -1.16 6.55 -20.58
N GLN A 187 -2.44 6.65 -20.24
CA GLN A 187 -3.42 7.32 -21.11
C GLN A 187 -3.15 8.83 -21.20
N LEU A 188 -2.85 9.49 -20.08
CA LEU A 188 -2.51 10.90 -20.05
C LEU A 188 -1.23 11.20 -20.83
N LYS A 189 -0.21 10.34 -20.71
CA LYS A 189 1.00 10.44 -21.53
C LYS A 189 0.68 10.42 -23.03
N GLY A 190 -0.20 9.53 -23.47
CA GLY A 190 -0.65 9.47 -24.86
C GLY A 190 -1.30 10.77 -25.35
N PHE A 191 -2.16 11.41 -24.55
CA PHE A 191 -2.74 12.71 -24.87
C PHE A 191 -1.68 13.81 -24.95
N VAL A 192 -0.83 13.89 -23.95
CA VAL A 192 0.26 14.88 -23.86
C VAL A 192 1.23 14.74 -25.03
N GLU A 193 1.70 13.55 -25.32
CA GLU A 193 2.60 13.27 -26.44
C GLU A 193 1.94 13.63 -27.78
N THR A 194 0.67 13.28 -27.97
CA THR A 194 -0.06 13.60 -29.19
C THR A 194 -0.13 15.11 -29.43
N ILE A 195 -0.37 15.90 -28.40
CA ILE A 195 -0.43 17.36 -28.49
C ILE A 195 0.97 17.92 -28.77
N ILE A 196 1.97 17.55 -27.97
CA ILE A 196 3.35 18.05 -28.09
C ILE A 196 3.92 17.74 -29.49
N GLN A 197 3.76 16.52 -29.97
CA GLN A 197 4.25 16.11 -31.30
C GLN A 197 3.55 16.85 -32.44
N SER A 198 2.30 17.27 -32.28
CA SER A 198 1.57 18.02 -33.29
C SER A 198 1.84 19.53 -33.25
N THR A 199 2.39 20.06 -32.17
CA THR A 199 2.62 21.49 -31.96
C THR A 199 3.44 22.16 -33.06
N PRO A 200 4.57 21.59 -33.56
CA PRO A 200 5.35 22.19 -34.61
C PRO A 200 4.57 22.35 -35.94
N GLU A 201 3.70 21.41 -36.24
CA GLU A 201 2.90 21.44 -37.44
C GLU A 201 1.68 22.37 -37.32
N VAL A 202 1.13 22.51 -36.08
CA VAL A 202 -0.01 23.38 -35.77
C VAL A 202 0.39 24.87 -35.79
N PHE A 203 1.53 25.25 -35.20
CA PHE A 203 1.93 26.64 -35.08
C PHE A 203 3.01 27.07 -36.10
N GLY A 204 3.67 26.10 -36.73
CA GLY A 204 4.77 26.36 -37.68
C GLY A 204 6.04 26.86 -36.99
N GLU A 205 7.14 26.88 -37.76
CA GLU A 205 8.46 27.26 -37.24
C GLU A 205 8.56 28.74 -36.82
N ASN A 206 7.58 29.59 -37.18
CA ASN A 206 7.60 31.01 -36.94
C ASN A 206 7.00 31.48 -35.61
N ASP A 207 6.27 30.59 -34.89
CA ASP A 207 5.67 30.91 -33.59
C ASP A 207 6.40 30.16 -32.46
N THR A 208 7.64 30.56 -32.23
CA THR A 208 8.53 29.96 -31.24
C THR A 208 7.98 30.06 -29.82
N ASP A 209 7.25 31.16 -29.51
CA ASP A 209 6.66 31.36 -28.17
C ASP A 209 5.58 30.32 -27.89
N LYS A 210 4.73 30.03 -28.87
CA LYS A 210 3.70 28.98 -28.76
C LYS A 210 4.34 27.59 -28.64
N MET A 211 5.35 27.29 -29.47
CA MET A 211 6.05 26.02 -29.41
C MET A 211 6.70 25.79 -28.04
N GLU A 212 7.31 26.84 -27.45
CA GLU A 212 7.89 26.76 -26.12
C GLU A 212 6.84 26.47 -25.01
N GLU A 213 5.62 27.01 -25.10
CA GLU A 213 4.54 26.75 -24.13
C GLU A 213 4.14 25.28 -24.04
N TYR A 214 4.37 24.51 -25.11
CA TYR A 214 4.14 23.07 -25.19
C TYR A 214 5.42 22.26 -25.07
N SER A 215 6.61 22.92 -24.87
CA SER A 215 7.84 22.19 -24.69
C SER A 215 7.91 21.54 -23.31
N PHE A 216 8.35 20.29 -23.28
CA PHE A 216 8.50 19.54 -22.04
C PHE A 216 9.45 20.22 -21.04
N GLU A 217 10.56 20.79 -21.54
CA GLU A 217 11.55 21.47 -20.70
C GLU A 217 10.95 22.67 -19.94
N LYS A 218 10.14 23.48 -20.61
CA LYS A 218 9.50 24.65 -19.98
C LYS A 218 8.42 24.26 -18.99
N LEU A 219 7.69 23.16 -19.27
CA LEU A 219 6.69 22.63 -18.37
C LEU A 219 7.31 22.13 -17.06
N MET A 220 8.47 21.47 -17.12
CA MET A 220 9.21 20.96 -15.96
C MET A 220 9.84 22.08 -15.12
N VAL A 221 10.48 23.07 -15.77
CA VAL A 221 11.15 24.18 -15.06
C VAL A 221 10.16 25.02 -14.26
N GLN A 222 8.99 25.30 -14.81
CA GLN A 222 7.98 26.10 -14.12
C GLN A 222 7.35 25.35 -12.93
N ASP A 223 7.28 24.01 -12.95
CA ASP A 223 6.82 23.22 -11.80
C ASP A 223 7.83 23.28 -10.63
N GLN A 224 9.13 23.27 -10.91
CA GLN A 224 10.17 23.43 -9.89
C GLN A 224 10.11 24.81 -9.21
N PHE A 225 9.81 25.88 -9.95
CA PHE A 225 9.63 27.22 -9.37
C PHE A 225 8.42 27.29 -8.45
N MET A 226 7.27 26.69 -8.83
CA MET A 226 6.06 26.70 -8.02
C MET A 226 6.18 25.86 -6.74
N ARG A 227 7.06 24.85 -6.72
CA ARG A 227 7.38 24.07 -5.50
C ARG A 227 8.34 24.84 -4.57
N GLY A 228 9.27 25.61 -5.10
CA GLY A 228 10.21 26.42 -4.32
C GLY A 228 9.56 27.59 -3.56
N GLU A 229 8.41 28.09 -4.02
CA GLU A 229 7.68 29.16 -3.36
C GLU A 229 6.76 28.69 -2.21
N ARG A 230 6.63 27.36 -1.99
CA ARG A 230 5.81 26.77 -0.90
C ARG A 230 6.63 26.23 0.27
N GLN A 231 7.94 26.45 0.28
CA GLN A 231 8.82 26.21 1.42
C GLN A 231 9.13 27.52 2.14
#